data_be649e21f2067babefb1f59edd3ee6e0
#
_entry.id   be649e21f2067babefb1f59edd3ee6e0
#
_cell.length_a   1.000
_cell.length_b   1.000
_cell.length_c   1.000
_cell.angle_alpha   90.00
_cell.angle_beta   90.00
_cell.angle_gamma   90.00
#
_symmetry.space_group_name_H-M   'P 1'
#
loop_
_entity.id
_entity.type
_entity.pdbx_description
1 polymer ?
#
loop_
_entity_poly.entity_id
_entity_poly.type
_entity_poly.pdbx_seq_one_letter_code
_entity_poly.pdbx_strand_id
1 'polypeptide(L)'
;VKVVIVGAGSVGSSIARELLSHKHEILLIDLKPEVIGRSGLRGAHWLVGDACELSTLQGAKVEEADVVVSATGDDKVNLVVSLLAKTEFGVGRTVGRVNNPKNDWMFNDSWGVDVAVNTPQLMTALVEEAVEIGDLVRLLTLQTGVASLVEFTVPHDSHVIGSTVGDIEWPDDSTLVAILRDHAPITPSRDDVIDGGDELFFVTTIAAEDELRALLSPDAAESAAQPEDGETPGGQATSSNGTASGGGADGRAAGGSAEHADAVTGDGTAASADAAPPATTQDSRQARQSSLEDDGFDG
;
A
#
# COMPACT_ATOMS: atom_id res chain seq x y z
N VAL A 1 -7.49 24.05 0.62
CA VAL A 1 -6.69 23.09 1.40
C VAL A 1 -5.24 23.24 0.99
N LYS A 2 -4.34 23.33 2.00
CA LYS A 2 -2.90 23.44 1.78
C LYS A 2 -2.29 22.03 1.88
N VAL A 3 -1.68 21.58 0.79
CA VAL A 3 -1.09 20.24 0.69
C VAL A 3 0.40 20.33 0.43
N VAL A 4 1.19 19.68 1.27
CA VAL A 4 2.62 19.50 1.06
C VAL A 4 2.86 18.10 0.49
N ILE A 5 3.55 18.04 -0.66
CA ILE A 5 3.87 16.78 -1.34
C ILE A 5 5.39 16.61 -1.34
N VAL A 6 5.85 15.55 -0.71
CA VAL A 6 7.27 15.17 -0.69
C VAL A 6 7.54 14.13 -1.77
N GLY A 7 8.50 14.46 -2.64
CA GLY A 7 8.80 13.71 -3.85
C GLY A 7 8.07 14.26 -5.07
N ALA A 8 8.79 14.97 -5.93
CA ALA A 8 8.27 15.58 -7.15
C ALA A 8 8.60 14.76 -8.42
N GLY A 9 8.74 13.45 -8.26
CA GLY A 9 8.84 12.51 -9.37
C GLY A 9 7.53 12.41 -10.16
N SER A 10 7.38 11.40 -11.01
CA SER A 10 6.18 11.22 -11.86
C SER A 10 4.89 11.19 -11.04
N VAL A 11 4.86 10.44 -9.94
CA VAL A 11 3.67 10.27 -9.11
C VAL A 11 3.33 11.58 -8.38
N GLY A 12 4.26 12.15 -7.62
CA GLY A 12 4.00 13.38 -6.87
C GLY A 12 3.65 14.56 -7.76
N SER A 13 4.29 14.69 -8.94
CA SER A 13 3.95 15.71 -9.92
C SER A 13 2.56 15.51 -10.53
N SER A 14 2.12 14.27 -10.70
CA SER A 14 0.76 13.97 -11.20
C SER A 14 -0.29 14.29 -10.15
N ILE A 15 -0.05 13.91 -8.88
CA ILE A 15 -0.92 14.28 -7.75
C ILE A 15 -1.02 15.80 -7.63
N ALA A 16 0.12 16.51 -7.68
CA ALA A 16 0.15 17.97 -7.61
C ALA A 16 -0.67 18.63 -8.73
N ARG A 17 -0.56 18.11 -9.97
CA ARG A 17 -1.32 18.64 -11.12
C ARG A 17 -2.82 18.52 -10.91
N GLU A 18 -3.26 17.36 -10.45
CA GLU A 18 -4.67 17.09 -10.22
C GLU A 18 -5.23 17.97 -9.10
N LEU A 19 -4.52 18.05 -7.97
CA LEU A 19 -4.93 18.89 -6.84
C LEU A 19 -4.92 20.38 -7.16
N LEU A 20 -3.99 20.85 -8.00
CA LEU A 20 -3.99 22.23 -8.51
C LEU A 20 -5.24 22.52 -9.36
N SER A 21 -5.70 21.55 -10.17
CA SER A 21 -6.93 21.71 -10.97
C SER A 21 -8.17 21.89 -10.08
N HIS A 22 -8.15 21.31 -8.89
CA HIS A 22 -9.16 21.45 -7.85
C HIS A 22 -8.95 22.68 -6.94
N LYS A 23 -8.03 23.60 -7.30
CA LYS A 23 -7.74 24.85 -6.59
C LYS A 23 -7.18 24.66 -5.17
N HIS A 24 -6.46 23.58 -4.92
CA HIS A 24 -5.68 23.42 -3.70
C HIS A 24 -4.37 24.19 -3.79
N GLU A 25 -3.86 24.63 -2.65
CA GLU A 25 -2.53 25.23 -2.53
C GLU A 25 -1.49 24.11 -2.37
N ILE A 26 -0.53 24.03 -3.30
CA ILE A 26 0.41 22.93 -3.35
C ILE A 26 1.84 23.41 -3.14
N LEU A 27 2.53 22.82 -2.19
CA LEU A 27 3.96 22.92 -2.02
C LEU A 27 4.61 21.55 -2.30
N LEU A 28 5.55 21.53 -3.24
CA LEU A 28 6.35 20.35 -3.56
C LEU A 28 7.74 20.46 -2.93
N ILE A 29 8.19 19.39 -2.29
CA ILE A 29 9.54 19.25 -1.74
C ILE A 29 10.24 18.12 -2.48
N ASP A 30 11.43 18.37 -3.01
CA ASP A 30 12.28 17.33 -3.60
C ASP A 30 13.75 17.63 -3.32
N LEU A 31 14.54 16.56 -3.16
CA LEU A 31 15.99 16.67 -2.98
C LEU A 31 16.70 17.20 -4.23
N LYS A 32 16.11 16.95 -5.41
CA LYS A 32 16.73 17.21 -6.71
C LYS A 32 16.20 18.48 -7.34
N PRO A 33 17.03 19.54 -7.52
CA PRO A 33 16.58 20.79 -8.12
C PRO A 33 16.15 20.64 -9.59
N GLU A 34 16.65 19.63 -10.32
CA GLU A 34 16.32 19.41 -11.72
C GLU A 34 14.85 19.04 -11.96
N VAL A 35 14.15 18.57 -10.92
CA VAL A 35 12.74 18.17 -11.02
C VAL A 35 11.84 19.39 -11.17
N ILE A 36 12.22 20.54 -10.56
CA ILE A 36 11.45 21.79 -10.59
C ILE A 36 11.19 22.26 -12.02
N GLY A 37 12.24 22.21 -12.87
CA GLY A 37 12.13 22.67 -14.26
C GLY A 37 11.36 21.73 -15.20
N ARG A 38 11.25 20.45 -14.85
CA ARG A 38 10.67 19.42 -15.73
C ARG A 38 9.15 19.26 -15.57
N SER A 39 8.62 19.58 -14.41
CA SER A 39 7.21 19.26 -14.07
C SER A 39 6.20 20.15 -14.78
N GLY A 40 6.59 21.35 -15.22
CA GLY A 40 5.69 22.31 -15.87
C GLY A 40 4.48 22.72 -15.01
N LEU A 41 4.53 22.47 -13.69
CA LEU A 41 3.44 22.75 -12.75
C LEU A 41 3.37 24.24 -12.42
N ARG A 42 2.58 24.96 -13.21
CA ARG A 42 2.31 26.38 -12.96
C ARG A 42 1.35 26.49 -11.77
N GLY A 43 1.72 27.30 -10.77
CA GLY A 43 0.90 27.52 -9.57
C GLY A 43 1.27 26.70 -8.36
N ALA A 44 2.19 25.73 -8.48
CA ALA A 44 2.78 25.06 -7.32
C ALA A 44 3.95 25.88 -6.74
N HIS A 45 4.07 25.87 -5.42
CA HIS A 45 5.27 26.31 -4.72
C HIS A 45 6.29 25.17 -4.66
N TRP A 46 7.57 25.52 -4.56
CA TRP A 46 8.66 24.55 -4.60
C TRP A 46 9.69 24.82 -3.52
N LEU A 47 10.16 23.75 -2.91
CA LEU A 47 11.29 23.78 -2.00
C LEU A 47 12.25 22.65 -2.38
N VAL A 48 13.54 22.98 -2.54
CA VAL A 48 14.60 21.98 -2.71
C VAL A 48 15.20 21.70 -1.36
N GLY A 49 15.19 20.43 -0.95
CA GLY A 49 15.77 20.00 0.31
C GLY A 49 15.47 18.55 0.64
N ASP A 50 16.19 18.01 1.61
CA ASP A 50 15.91 16.70 2.17
C ASP A 50 14.73 16.81 3.14
N ALA A 51 13.62 16.18 2.81
CA ALA A 51 12.43 16.19 3.66
C ALA A 51 12.57 15.33 4.93
N CYS A 52 13.64 14.54 5.08
CA CYS A 52 13.97 13.90 6.34
C CYS A 52 14.65 14.85 7.33
N GLU A 53 15.02 16.07 6.90
CA GLU A 53 15.60 17.11 7.74
C GLU A 53 14.53 18.02 8.31
N LEU A 54 14.51 18.21 9.63
CA LEU A 54 13.55 19.11 10.30
C LEU A 54 13.62 20.54 9.76
N SER A 55 14.81 21.02 9.46
CA SER A 55 15.03 22.35 8.89
C SER A 55 14.33 22.57 7.54
N THR A 56 14.28 21.54 6.70
CA THR A 56 13.56 21.56 5.42
C THR A 56 12.05 21.65 5.66
N LEU A 57 11.51 20.82 6.57
CA LEU A 57 10.09 20.82 6.87
C LEU A 57 9.65 22.14 7.57
N GLN A 58 10.50 22.71 8.45
CA GLN A 58 10.29 24.04 9.03
C GLN A 58 10.29 25.12 7.95
N GLY A 59 11.27 25.10 7.03
CA GLY A 59 11.32 26.01 5.90
C GLY A 59 10.12 25.92 4.97
N ALA A 60 9.52 24.74 4.86
CA ALA A 60 8.28 24.47 4.14
C ALA A 60 7.03 24.91 4.91
N LYS A 61 7.15 25.26 6.19
CA LYS A 61 6.05 25.56 7.09
C LYS A 61 4.99 24.44 7.10
N VAL A 62 5.48 23.23 7.33
CA VAL A 62 4.64 22.02 7.28
C VAL A 62 3.55 22.04 8.35
N GLU A 63 3.76 22.75 9.46
CA GLU A 63 2.77 23.00 10.51
C GLU A 63 1.52 23.77 10.04
N GLU A 64 1.62 24.47 8.90
CA GLU A 64 0.47 25.16 8.30
C GLU A 64 -0.28 24.29 7.28
N ALA A 65 0.20 23.06 6.99
CA ALA A 65 -0.41 22.18 6.02
C ALA A 65 -1.60 21.40 6.60
N ASP A 66 -2.65 21.29 5.84
CA ASP A 66 -3.81 20.45 6.18
C ASP A 66 -3.47 18.95 5.94
N VAL A 67 -2.66 18.69 4.90
CA VAL A 67 -2.29 17.34 4.49
C VAL A 67 -0.82 17.29 4.06
N VAL A 68 -0.10 16.25 4.49
CA VAL A 68 1.23 15.90 3.96
C VAL A 68 1.14 14.59 3.21
N VAL A 69 1.64 14.59 1.96
CA VAL A 69 1.71 13.41 1.10
C VAL A 69 3.17 13.04 0.88
N SER A 70 3.60 11.91 1.39
CA SER A 70 4.93 11.34 1.15
C SER A 70 4.85 10.39 -0.05
N ALA A 71 5.35 10.84 -1.21
CA ALA A 71 5.21 10.17 -2.51
C ALA A 71 6.54 9.92 -3.22
N THR A 72 7.63 9.77 -2.45
CA THR A 72 8.96 9.46 -3.00
C THR A 72 9.04 8.01 -3.48
N GLY A 73 10.13 7.66 -4.16
CA GLY A 73 10.44 6.27 -4.54
C GLY A 73 11.07 5.44 -3.44
N ASP A 74 11.24 5.98 -2.23
CA ASP A 74 11.86 5.30 -1.08
C ASP A 74 10.90 5.25 0.09
N ASP A 75 10.52 4.03 0.50
CA ASP A 75 9.59 3.78 1.59
C ASP A 75 10.09 4.31 2.94
N LYS A 76 11.41 4.27 3.17
CA LYS A 76 12.01 4.79 4.41
C LYS A 76 11.83 6.30 4.52
N VAL A 77 12.06 7.02 3.40
CA VAL A 77 11.83 8.46 3.33
C VAL A 77 10.35 8.76 3.58
N ASN A 78 9.45 8.01 2.93
CA ASN A 78 8.01 8.20 3.09
C ASN A 78 7.56 8.01 4.55
N LEU A 79 8.08 7.00 5.24
CA LEU A 79 7.81 6.75 6.65
C LEU A 79 8.37 7.87 7.55
N VAL A 80 9.64 8.26 7.36
CA VAL A 80 10.27 9.32 8.17
C VAL A 80 9.53 10.64 8.02
N VAL A 81 9.19 11.03 6.79
CA VAL A 81 8.43 12.26 6.53
C VAL A 81 7.07 12.24 7.20
N SER A 82 6.33 11.13 7.09
CA SER A 82 5.02 10.98 7.72
C SER A 82 5.12 11.06 9.24
N LEU A 83 6.11 10.39 9.83
CA LEU A 83 6.36 10.43 11.27
C LEU A 83 6.67 11.86 11.74
N LEU A 84 7.62 12.55 11.09
CA LEU A 84 7.98 13.92 11.44
C LEU A 84 6.79 14.89 11.28
N ALA A 85 6.01 14.76 10.20
CA ALA A 85 4.84 15.57 9.98
C ALA A 85 3.82 15.43 11.13
N LYS A 86 3.63 14.22 11.65
CA LYS A 86 2.71 13.96 12.77
C LYS A 86 3.29 14.40 14.12
N THR A 87 4.51 13.98 14.44
CA THR A 87 5.05 14.12 15.81
C THR A 87 5.65 15.48 16.08
N GLU A 88 6.32 16.08 15.09
CA GLU A 88 7.04 17.34 15.26
C GLU A 88 6.21 18.54 14.79
N PHE A 89 5.38 18.36 13.76
CA PHE A 89 4.62 19.46 13.14
C PHE A 89 3.11 19.37 13.40
N GLY A 90 2.61 18.30 14.00
CA GLY A 90 1.21 18.15 14.37
C GLY A 90 0.23 18.18 13.18
N VAL A 91 0.67 17.74 11.99
CA VAL A 91 -0.17 17.74 10.79
C VAL A 91 -1.38 16.84 10.98
N GLY A 92 -2.56 17.36 10.66
CA GLY A 92 -3.83 16.66 10.87
C GLY A 92 -3.95 15.36 10.06
N ARG A 93 -3.42 15.33 8.83
CA ARG A 93 -3.54 14.18 7.94
C ARG A 93 -2.28 13.92 7.14
N THR A 94 -1.86 12.66 7.11
CA THR A 94 -0.71 12.19 6.34
C THR A 94 -1.11 11.05 5.41
N VAL A 95 -0.55 11.07 4.21
CA VAL A 95 -0.74 10.04 3.18
C VAL A 95 0.63 9.51 2.80
N GLY A 96 0.86 8.22 2.98
CA GLY A 96 2.14 7.57 2.66
C GLY A 96 2.03 6.62 1.47
N ARG A 97 2.88 6.84 0.45
CA ARG A 97 3.00 5.90 -0.66
C ARG A 97 3.87 4.72 -0.27
N VAL A 98 3.34 3.52 -0.47
CA VAL A 98 4.07 2.25 -0.36
C VAL A 98 4.59 1.88 -1.75
N ASN A 99 5.91 1.72 -1.88
CA ASN A 99 6.55 1.30 -3.12
C ASN A 99 6.79 -0.21 -3.15
N ASN A 100 7.09 -0.80 -1.98
CA ASN A 100 7.29 -2.24 -1.85
C ASN A 100 6.21 -2.83 -0.93
N PRO A 101 5.34 -3.73 -1.44
CA PRO A 101 4.28 -4.36 -0.64
C PRO A 101 4.75 -5.03 0.65
N LYS A 102 6.01 -5.50 0.69
CA LYS A 102 6.61 -6.09 1.91
C LYS A 102 6.76 -5.11 3.06
N ASN A 103 6.71 -3.81 2.79
CA ASN A 103 6.81 -2.75 3.78
C ASN A 103 5.45 -2.21 4.23
N ASP A 104 4.36 -2.66 3.62
CA ASP A 104 3.00 -2.16 3.85
C ASP A 104 2.61 -2.15 5.33
N TRP A 105 2.98 -3.18 6.07
CA TRP A 105 2.71 -3.33 7.49
C TRP A 105 3.28 -2.21 8.38
N MET A 106 4.30 -1.48 7.89
CA MET A 106 4.88 -0.34 8.60
C MET A 106 4.09 0.96 8.40
N PHE A 107 3.31 1.07 7.32
CA PHE A 107 2.56 2.28 6.99
C PHE A 107 1.26 2.36 7.79
N ASN A 108 1.37 2.69 9.06
CA ASN A 108 0.28 2.75 10.02
C ASN A 108 0.44 3.96 10.97
N ASP A 109 -0.48 4.11 11.92
CA ASP A 109 -0.50 5.22 12.89
C ASP A 109 0.78 5.32 13.71
N SER A 110 1.46 4.21 14.02
CA SER A 110 2.73 4.21 14.77
C SER A 110 3.86 4.91 14.00
N TRP A 111 3.78 4.93 12.68
CA TRP A 111 4.69 5.65 11.79
C TRP A 111 4.10 6.96 11.29
N GLY A 112 3.00 7.42 11.90
CA GLY A 112 2.36 8.68 11.56
C GLY A 112 1.70 8.66 10.18
N VAL A 113 1.26 7.52 9.68
CA VAL A 113 0.57 7.37 8.40
C VAL A 113 -0.91 7.14 8.64
N ASP A 114 -1.75 8.11 8.26
CA ASP A 114 -3.21 7.96 8.34
C ASP A 114 -3.79 7.18 7.15
N VAL A 115 -3.15 7.33 5.98
CA VAL A 115 -3.58 6.63 4.77
C VAL A 115 -2.36 6.06 4.06
N ALA A 116 -2.29 4.74 3.98
CA ALA A 116 -1.30 4.04 3.17
C ALA A 116 -1.84 3.81 1.74
N VAL A 117 -1.02 4.15 0.73
CA VAL A 117 -1.36 3.90 -0.67
C VAL A 117 -0.35 2.93 -1.26
N ASN A 118 -0.70 1.65 -1.28
CA ASN A 118 0.11 0.59 -1.85
C ASN A 118 -0.12 0.53 -3.36
N THR A 119 0.66 1.32 -4.10
CA THR A 119 0.52 1.45 -5.57
C THR A 119 0.70 0.11 -6.31
N PRO A 120 1.72 -0.74 -6.01
CA PRO A 120 1.84 -2.04 -6.65
C PRO A 120 0.64 -2.94 -6.41
N GLN A 121 0.13 -2.99 -5.18
CA GLN A 121 -1.02 -3.83 -4.84
C GLN A 121 -2.29 -3.38 -5.56
N LEU A 122 -2.54 -2.06 -5.63
CA LEU A 122 -3.66 -1.52 -6.40
C LEU A 122 -3.57 -1.89 -7.88
N MET A 123 -2.37 -1.79 -8.47
CA MET A 123 -2.17 -2.18 -9.87
C MET A 123 -2.36 -3.68 -10.08
N THR A 124 -1.87 -4.51 -9.16
CA THR A 124 -2.04 -5.97 -9.22
C THR A 124 -3.53 -6.32 -9.14
N ALA A 125 -4.26 -5.74 -8.19
CA ALA A 125 -5.69 -5.98 -8.04
C ALA A 125 -6.48 -5.64 -9.32
N LEU A 126 -6.19 -4.49 -9.95
CA LEU A 126 -6.85 -4.11 -11.21
C LEU A 126 -6.46 -5.03 -12.40
N VAL A 127 -5.27 -5.63 -12.37
CA VAL A 127 -4.87 -6.61 -13.38
C VAL A 127 -5.54 -7.95 -13.12
N GLU A 128 -5.62 -8.39 -11.87
CA GLU A 128 -6.33 -9.62 -11.46
C GLU A 128 -7.81 -9.53 -11.85
N GLU A 129 -8.47 -8.42 -11.52
CA GLU A 129 -9.87 -8.16 -11.94
C GLU A 129 -10.04 -8.25 -13.47
N ALA A 130 -9.09 -7.73 -14.24
CA ALA A 130 -9.16 -7.78 -15.72
C ALA A 130 -8.88 -9.17 -16.31
N VAL A 131 -8.26 -10.09 -15.57
CA VAL A 131 -7.78 -11.40 -16.05
C VAL A 131 -8.63 -12.55 -15.52
N GLU A 132 -9.13 -12.46 -14.30
CA GLU A 132 -9.83 -13.55 -13.59
C GLU A 132 -11.30 -13.19 -13.34
N ILE A 133 -12.19 -13.71 -14.18
CA ILE A 133 -13.65 -13.66 -13.92
C ILE A 133 -13.97 -14.76 -12.91
N GLY A 134 -14.61 -14.37 -11.78
CA GLY A 134 -15.08 -15.32 -10.77
C GLY A 134 -14.16 -15.46 -9.54
N ASP A 135 -13.20 -14.57 -9.37
CA ASP A 135 -12.44 -14.45 -8.11
C ASP A 135 -12.80 -13.14 -7.38
N LEU A 136 -12.63 -13.15 -6.05
CA LEU A 136 -12.89 -11.98 -5.22
C LEU A 136 -11.65 -11.09 -5.20
N VAL A 137 -11.74 -9.90 -5.79
CA VAL A 137 -10.65 -8.94 -5.96
C VAL A 137 -10.76 -7.81 -4.95
N ARG A 138 -9.69 -7.57 -4.16
CA ARG A 138 -9.62 -6.44 -3.23
C ARG A 138 -9.17 -5.18 -3.95
N LEU A 139 -10.10 -4.25 -4.15
CA LEU A 139 -9.84 -2.97 -4.83
C LEU A 139 -9.16 -1.95 -3.92
N LEU A 140 -9.61 -1.83 -2.67
CA LEU A 140 -9.14 -0.79 -1.75
C LEU A 140 -9.31 -1.22 -0.30
N THR A 141 -8.25 -1.02 0.50
CA THR A 141 -8.35 -1.11 1.97
C THR A 141 -8.82 0.24 2.51
N LEU A 142 -9.91 0.24 3.26
CA LEU A 142 -10.47 1.44 3.87
C LEU A 142 -9.71 1.81 5.15
N GLN A 143 -9.95 3.02 5.65
CA GLN A 143 -9.27 3.59 6.82
C GLN A 143 -9.18 2.58 7.98
N THR A 144 -8.01 2.53 8.64
CA THR A 144 -7.67 1.67 9.77
C THR A 144 -7.35 0.20 9.45
N GLY A 145 -7.38 -0.23 8.18
CA GLY A 145 -6.97 -1.60 7.81
C GLY A 145 -7.93 -2.70 8.26
N VAL A 146 -9.13 -2.35 8.73
CA VAL A 146 -10.12 -3.31 9.22
C VAL A 146 -11.09 -3.72 8.13
N ALA A 147 -11.44 -2.83 7.21
CA ALA A 147 -12.40 -3.07 6.15
C ALA A 147 -11.80 -2.82 4.77
N SER A 148 -12.27 -3.54 3.79
CA SER A 148 -11.88 -3.45 2.39
C SER A 148 -13.10 -3.27 1.49
N LEU A 149 -12.91 -2.59 0.37
CA LEU A 149 -13.80 -2.66 -0.76
C LEU A 149 -13.31 -3.79 -1.66
N VAL A 150 -14.16 -4.77 -1.89
CA VAL A 150 -13.87 -5.91 -2.77
C VAL A 150 -14.90 -5.99 -3.88
N GLU A 151 -14.52 -6.55 -5.00
CA GLU A 151 -15.35 -6.77 -6.18
C GLU A 151 -15.35 -8.25 -6.53
N PHE A 152 -16.47 -8.72 -7.08
CA PHE A 152 -16.64 -10.07 -7.60
C PHE A 152 -17.49 -10.03 -8.86
N THR A 153 -16.91 -10.39 -9.99
CA THR A 153 -17.64 -10.59 -11.25
C THR A 153 -18.26 -11.98 -11.30
N VAL A 154 -19.59 -12.05 -11.36
CA VAL A 154 -20.34 -13.31 -11.34
C VAL A 154 -20.09 -14.11 -12.62
N PRO A 155 -19.43 -15.29 -12.56
CA PRO A 155 -19.27 -16.16 -13.74
C PRO A 155 -20.63 -16.64 -14.24
N HIS A 156 -20.73 -16.89 -15.55
CA HIS A 156 -21.99 -17.36 -16.18
C HIS A 156 -22.44 -18.75 -15.74
N ASP A 157 -21.58 -19.50 -15.08
CA ASP A 157 -21.85 -20.83 -14.52
C ASP A 157 -21.95 -20.81 -12.97
N SER A 158 -21.99 -19.62 -12.38
CA SER A 158 -22.07 -19.46 -10.92
C SER A 158 -23.40 -19.96 -10.36
N HIS A 159 -23.33 -20.60 -9.20
CA HIS A 159 -24.50 -21.11 -8.47
C HIS A 159 -25.39 -20.01 -7.87
N VAL A 160 -24.89 -18.78 -7.73
CA VAL A 160 -25.67 -17.66 -7.19
C VAL A 160 -26.60 -17.03 -8.25
N ILE A 161 -26.45 -17.39 -9.53
CA ILE A 161 -27.30 -16.88 -10.60
C ILE A 161 -28.75 -17.32 -10.39
N GLY A 162 -29.67 -16.37 -10.51
CA GLY A 162 -31.10 -16.60 -10.30
C GLY A 162 -31.54 -16.52 -8.84
N SER A 163 -30.60 -16.46 -7.88
CA SER A 163 -30.91 -16.18 -6.47
C SER A 163 -31.20 -14.71 -6.27
N THR A 164 -32.09 -14.37 -5.34
CA THR A 164 -32.25 -12.98 -4.94
C THR A 164 -31.19 -12.60 -3.93
N VAL A 165 -30.81 -11.32 -3.88
CA VAL A 165 -29.85 -10.79 -2.89
C VAL A 165 -30.26 -11.13 -1.47
N GLY A 166 -31.58 -11.21 -1.20
CA GLY A 166 -32.13 -11.50 0.12
C GLY A 166 -32.16 -12.97 0.49
N ASP A 167 -31.99 -13.89 -0.47
CA ASP A 167 -31.98 -15.34 -0.24
C ASP A 167 -30.56 -15.87 0.05
N ILE A 168 -29.53 -15.06 -0.23
CA ILE A 168 -28.15 -15.42 0.02
C ILE A 168 -27.77 -15.02 1.45
N GLU A 169 -27.22 -15.95 2.20
CA GLU A 169 -26.69 -15.72 3.55
C GLU A 169 -25.28 -15.14 3.45
N TRP A 170 -25.21 -13.80 3.32
CA TRP A 170 -23.94 -13.08 3.30
C TRP A 170 -23.25 -13.14 4.66
N PRO A 171 -21.90 -13.20 4.74
CA PRO A 171 -21.16 -13.11 5.98
C PRO A 171 -21.51 -11.85 6.78
N ASP A 172 -21.65 -11.96 8.12
CA ASP A 172 -22.14 -10.88 9.00
C ASP A 172 -21.35 -9.56 8.83
N ASP A 173 -20.02 -9.65 8.63
CA ASP A 173 -19.14 -8.50 8.45
C ASP A 173 -18.96 -8.09 6.98
N SER A 174 -19.89 -8.47 6.11
CA SER A 174 -19.89 -8.14 4.68
C SER A 174 -21.19 -7.44 4.30
N THR A 175 -21.08 -6.42 3.47
CA THR A 175 -22.23 -5.67 2.96
C THR A 175 -22.12 -5.49 1.47
N LEU A 176 -23.08 -6.00 0.70
CA LEU A 176 -23.21 -5.69 -0.73
C LEU A 176 -23.67 -4.24 -0.89
N VAL A 177 -22.81 -3.40 -1.47
CA VAL A 177 -23.04 -1.95 -1.58
C VAL A 177 -23.49 -1.50 -2.95
N ALA A 178 -23.12 -2.24 -4.01
CA ALA A 178 -23.52 -1.95 -5.37
C ALA A 178 -23.49 -3.22 -6.23
N ILE A 179 -24.32 -3.25 -7.27
CA ILE A 179 -24.24 -4.20 -8.38
C ILE A 179 -24.03 -3.36 -9.65
N LEU A 180 -23.04 -3.67 -10.46
CA LEU A 180 -22.92 -3.13 -11.80
C LEU A 180 -23.43 -4.18 -12.79
N ARG A 181 -24.45 -3.82 -13.58
CA ARG A 181 -25.00 -4.63 -14.65
C ARG A 181 -24.99 -3.83 -15.95
N ASP A 182 -24.38 -4.32 -17.00
CA ASP A 182 -24.25 -3.61 -18.29
C ASP A 182 -23.68 -2.19 -18.11
N HIS A 183 -22.69 -2.03 -17.22
CA HIS A 183 -22.06 -0.76 -16.85
C HIS A 183 -22.99 0.24 -16.14
N ALA A 184 -24.18 -0.18 -15.70
CA ALA A 184 -25.11 0.65 -14.96
C ALA A 184 -25.13 0.27 -13.47
N PRO A 185 -24.93 1.22 -12.53
CA PRO A 185 -24.98 0.91 -11.12
C PRO A 185 -26.42 0.70 -10.62
N ILE A 186 -26.60 -0.37 -9.87
CA ILE A 186 -27.85 -0.73 -9.21
C ILE A 186 -27.61 -0.68 -7.71
N THR A 187 -28.49 -0.01 -6.95
CA THR A 187 -28.50 -0.09 -5.50
C THR A 187 -29.15 -1.40 -5.10
N PRO A 188 -28.43 -2.32 -4.42
CA PRO A 188 -28.97 -3.64 -4.12
C PRO A 188 -30.22 -3.58 -3.24
N SER A 189 -31.24 -4.32 -3.60
CA SER A 189 -32.40 -4.60 -2.78
C SER A 189 -32.56 -6.11 -2.58
N ARG A 190 -33.35 -6.52 -1.56
CA ARG A 190 -33.49 -7.95 -1.26
C ARG A 190 -34.13 -8.76 -2.39
N ASP A 191 -34.93 -8.09 -3.21
CA ASP A 191 -35.69 -8.72 -4.30
C ASP A 191 -34.92 -8.73 -5.65
N ASP A 192 -33.72 -8.11 -5.70
CA ASP A 192 -32.89 -8.09 -6.89
C ASP A 192 -32.31 -9.48 -7.15
N VAL A 193 -32.47 -9.94 -8.37
CA VAL A 193 -31.94 -11.23 -8.83
C VAL A 193 -30.52 -11.01 -9.39
N ILE A 194 -29.61 -11.89 -9.01
CA ILE A 194 -28.23 -11.88 -9.50
C ILE A 194 -28.16 -12.57 -10.86
N ASP A 195 -27.55 -11.91 -11.84
CA ASP A 195 -27.34 -12.41 -13.18
C ASP A 195 -25.86 -12.68 -13.46
N GLY A 196 -25.57 -13.56 -14.43
CA GLY A 196 -24.20 -13.81 -14.88
C GLY A 196 -23.61 -12.58 -15.55
N GLY A 197 -22.39 -12.20 -15.14
CA GLY A 197 -21.72 -10.98 -15.59
C GLY A 197 -22.01 -9.75 -14.73
N ASP A 198 -22.81 -9.87 -13.67
CA ASP A 198 -22.92 -8.81 -12.66
C ASP A 198 -21.59 -8.63 -11.92
N GLU A 199 -21.19 -7.38 -11.73
CA GLU A 199 -20.08 -7.03 -10.85
C GLU A 199 -20.64 -6.65 -9.48
N LEU A 200 -20.34 -7.45 -8.46
CA LEU A 200 -20.81 -7.28 -7.08
C LEU A 200 -19.76 -6.57 -6.23
N PHE A 201 -20.10 -5.42 -5.68
CA PHE A 201 -19.20 -4.64 -4.82
C PHE A 201 -19.57 -4.81 -3.35
N PHE A 202 -18.61 -5.24 -2.54
CA PHE A 202 -18.80 -5.41 -1.10
C PHE A 202 -17.86 -4.51 -0.30
N VAL A 203 -18.36 -4.04 0.84
CA VAL A 203 -17.52 -3.58 1.94
C VAL A 203 -17.50 -4.70 2.97
N THR A 204 -16.32 -5.24 3.24
CA THR A 204 -16.14 -6.42 4.09
C THR A 204 -14.89 -6.27 4.97
N THR A 205 -14.83 -7.02 6.07
CA THR A 205 -13.62 -7.13 6.89
C THR A 205 -12.66 -8.13 6.26
N ILE A 206 -11.37 -8.02 6.58
CA ILE A 206 -10.35 -8.96 6.08
C ILE A 206 -10.68 -10.40 6.51
N ALA A 207 -11.26 -10.58 7.70
CA ALA A 207 -11.64 -11.89 8.21
C ALA A 207 -12.82 -12.50 7.42
N ALA A 208 -13.77 -11.69 7.00
CA ALA A 208 -14.96 -12.14 6.26
C ALA A 208 -14.71 -12.29 4.74
N GLU A 209 -13.58 -11.80 4.21
CA GLU A 209 -13.23 -11.98 2.79
C GLU A 209 -13.08 -13.46 2.41
N ASP A 210 -12.50 -14.29 3.29
CA ASP A 210 -12.32 -15.71 3.02
C ASP A 210 -13.67 -16.44 3.00
N GLU A 211 -14.59 -16.08 3.89
CA GLU A 211 -15.96 -16.63 3.92
C GLU A 211 -16.74 -16.18 2.68
N LEU A 212 -16.61 -14.90 2.29
CA LEU A 212 -17.25 -14.36 1.10
C LEU A 212 -16.72 -15.02 -0.17
N ARG A 213 -15.39 -15.24 -0.25
CA ARG A 213 -14.78 -15.97 -1.36
C ARG A 213 -15.29 -17.42 -1.44
N ALA A 214 -15.35 -18.11 -0.30
CA ALA A 214 -15.86 -19.48 -0.25
C ALA A 214 -17.35 -19.55 -0.67
N LEU A 215 -18.15 -18.56 -0.29
CA LEU A 215 -19.57 -18.48 -0.68
C LEU A 215 -19.76 -18.27 -2.19
N LEU A 216 -18.92 -17.43 -2.81
CA LEU A 216 -19.07 -17.04 -4.21
C LEU A 216 -18.31 -17.97 -5.18
N SER A 217 -17.39 -18.81 -4.67
CA SER A 217 -16.58 -19.72 -5.46
C SER A 217 -17.42 -20.82 -6.15
N PRO A 218 -17.13 -21.18 -7.41
CA PRO A 218 -17.86 -22.25 -8.13
C PRO A 218 -17.85 -23.59 -7.39
N ASP A 219 -16.79 -23.90 -6.66
CA ASP A 219 -16.62 -25.17 -5.92
C ASP A 219 -17.54 -25.29 -4.69
N ALA A 220 -18.13 -24.19 -4.21
CA ALA A 220 -19.02 -24.21 -3.06
C ALA A 220 -20.33 -24.99 -3.32
N ALA A 221 -20.79 -25.03 -4.57
CA ALA A 221 -21.99 -25.79 -4.98
C ALA A 221 -21.79 -27.32 -4.89
N GLU A 222 -20.57 -27.80 -5.09
CA GLU A 222 -20.25 -29.23 -5.06
C GLU A 222 -20.16 -29.75 -3.61
N SER A 223 -19.72 -28.91 -2.67
CA SER A 223 -19.67 -29.23 -1.24
C SER A 223 -21.04 -29.24 -0.56
N ALA A 224 -22.00 -28.44 -1.03
CA ALA A 224 -23.36 -28.37 -0.48
C ALA A 224 -24.27 -29.51 -1.02
N ALA A 225 -23.86 -30.16 -2.10
CA ALA A 225 -24.63 -31.24 -2.77
C ALA A 225 -24.29 -32.66 -2.30
N GLN A 226 -23.34 -32.84 -1.38
CA GLN A 226 -23.05 -34.14 -0.79
C GLN A 226 -24.02 -34.35 0.39
N PRO A 227 -25.02 -35.27 0.27
CA PRO A 227 -25.82 -35.64 1.44
C PRO A 227 -24.87 -36.35 2.43
N GLU A 228 -24.93 -35.93 3.67
CA GLU A 228 -24.33 -36.68 4.77
C GLU A 228 -24.94 -38.08 4.78
N ASP A 229 -24.26 -39.03 4.15
CA ASP A 229 -24.59 -40.43 4.27
C ASP A 229 -24.42 -40.84 5.73
N GLY A 230 -25.57 -40.90 6.41
CA GLY A 230 -25.67 -41.28 7.78
C GLY A 230 -25.03 -42.66 8.00
N GLU A 231 -23.92 -42.65 8.68
CA GLU A 231 -23.29 -43.85 9.22
C GLU A 231 -24.13 -44.36 10.40
N THR A 232 -24.92 -45.36 10.11
CA THR A 232 -25.69 -46.12 11.11
C THR A 232 -24.72 -46.99 11.94
N PRO A 233 -24.64 -46.86 13.23
CA PRO A 233 -23.85 -47.78 14.04
C PRO A 233 -24.64 -49.06 14.30
N GLY A 234 -24.26 -50.15 13.68
CA GLY A 234 -24.93 -51.44 13.89
C GLY A 234 -23.98 -52.65 13.83
N GLY A 235 -23.77 -53.27 14.97
CA GLY A 235 -23.50 -54.70 15.03
C GLY A 235 -22.14 -55.19 15.52
N GLN A 236 -22.14 -55.48 16.80
CA GLN A 236 -21.20 -56.42 17.48
C GLN A 236 -21.09 -57.76 16.76
N ALA A 237 -19.88 -58.36 16.74
CA ALA A 237 -19.63 -59.74 17.24
C ALA A 237 -18.15 -60.14 17.08
N THR A 238 -17.51 -60.28 18.16
CA THR A 238 -16.87 -61.47 18.77
C THR A 238 -15.82 -62.24 17.98
N SER A 239 -14.65 -62.35 18.64
CA SER A 239 -13.90 -63.58 18.97
C SER A 239 -12.87 -64.10 17.97
N SER A 240 -11.69 -64.10 18.34
CA SER A 240 -10.75 -65.15 18.85
C SER A 240 -9.38 -65.09 18.18
N ASN A 241 -8.41 -64.81 19.02
CA ASN A 241 -7.32 -65.78 19.44
C ASN A 241 -6.32 -66.22 18.36
N GLY A 242 -5.04 -65.93 18.63
CA GLY A 242 -3.94 -66.54 17.91
C GLY A 242 -2.61 -65.84 18.16
N THR A 243 -2.11 -66.06 19.33
CA THR A 243 -0.73 -66.29 19.79
C THR A 243 0.43 -66.29 18.78
N ALA A 244 1.43 -65.57 19.16
CA ALA A 244 2.82 -66.03 19.47
C ALA A 244 3.92 -65.36 18.64
N SER A 245 4.76 -64.72 19.42
CA SER A 245 6.23 -64.81 19.52
C SER A 245 7.02 -64.29 18.29
N GLY A 246 7.99 -63.55 18.52
CA GLY A 246 9.12 -63.56 19.36
C GLY A 246 10.19 -62.65 18.73
N GLY A 247 11.00 -62.14 19.60
CA GLY A 247 12.41 -61.90 19.48
C GLY A 247 12.79 -60.69 18.59
N GLY A 248 13.49 -59.82 19.09
CA GLY A 248 14.63 -59.70 19.91
C GLY A 248 15.56 -58.68 19.35
N ALA A 249 15.92 -57.81 20.23
CA ALA A 249 17.26 -57.36 20.53
C ALA A 249 17.96 -56.34 19.62
N ASP A 250 18.25 -55.24 20.28
CA ASP A 250 19.58 -54.64 20.51
C ASP A 250 20.32 -53.92 19.39
N GLY A 251 20.82 -52.76 19.83
CA GLY A 251 22.01 -52.12 19.30
C GLY A 251 21.85 -50.58 19.16
N ARG A 252 21.98 -49.85 20.26
CA ARG A 252 23.18 -49.11 20.74
C ARG A 252 24.03 -48.48 19.62
N ALA A 253 24.13 -47.21 19.64
CA ALA A 253 25.08 -46.30 20.24
C ALA A 253 25.73 -45.34 19.25
N ALA A 254 25.74 -44.12 19.69
CA ALA A 254 26.87 -43.21 19.78
C ALA A 254 27.40 -42.54 18.50
N GLY A 255 27.34 -41.24 18.50
CA GLY A 255 28.54 -40.46 18.76
C GLY A 255 29.09 -39.78 17.54
N GLY A 256 29.38 -38.50 17.67
CA GLY A 256 30.41 -37.90 16.87
C GLY A 256 30.21 -36.41 16.58
N SER A 257 30.67 -35.60 17.50
CA SER A 257 31.10 -34.18 17.34
C SER A 257 32.23 -34.07 16.31
N ALA A 258 32.31 -32.88 15.65
CA ALA A 258 33.52 -32.13 15.32
C ALA A 258 33.10 -30.94 14.49
N GLU A 259 33.13 -29.74 15.03
CA GLU A 259 34.14 -28.69 14.93
C GLU A 259 35.04 -28.74 13.68
N HIS A 260 34.94 -27.73 12.86
CA HIS A 260 36.14 -27.10 12.29
C HIS A 260 35.88 -25.63 11.99
N ALA A 261 36.57 -24.80 12.76
CA ALA A 261 36.91 -23.44 12.46
C ALA A 261 38.05 -23.45 11.41
N ASP A 262 38.02 -22.52 10.48
CA ASP A 262 39.26 -22.02 9.89
C ASP A 262 39.13 -20.54 9.57
N ALA A 263 39.99 -19.80 10.24
CA ALA A 263 40.29 -18.39 10.06
C ALA A 263 41.34 -18.27 8.96
N VAL A 264 41.16 -17.31 8.04
CA VAL A 264 42.26 -16.80 7.23
C VAL A 264 42.29 -15.28 7.37
N THR A 265 43.30 -14.84 8.06
CA THR A 265 43.86 -13.52 8.11
C THR A 265 44.57 -13.19 6.79
N GLY A 266 44.38 -11.95 6.33
CA GLY A 266 45.16 -11.38 5.20
C GLY A 266 45.24 -9.87 5.34
N ASP A 267 46.34 -9.47 5.89
CA ASP A 267 46.88 -8.13 6.10
C ASP A 267 47.23 -7.44 4.76
N GLY A 268 47.14 -6.12 4.68
CA GLY A 268 47.53 -5.35 3.49
C GLY A 268 47.28 -3.86 3.54
N THR A 269 48.00 -3.16 4.43
CA THR A 269 48.67 -1.83 4.30
C THR A 269 47.97 -0.67 3.58
N ALA A 270 47.75 0.32 4.35
CA ALA A 270 47.94 1.79 4.26
C ALA A 270 48.41 2.41 2.95
N ALA A 271 47.71 3.45 2.50
CA ALA A 271 48.33 4.65 1.93
C ALA A 271 47.44 5.88 2.20
N SER A 272 47.94 6.71 3.06
CA SER A 272 47.58 8.08 3.34
C SER A 272 47.91 8.96 2.14
N ALA A 273 46.96 9.83 1.73
CA ALA A 273 47.30 11.02 0.98
C ALA A 273 46.42 12.19 1.46
N ASP A 274 47.07 12.99 2.19
CA ASP A 274 46.86 14.36 2.60
C ASP A 274 46.66 15.26 1.37
N ALA A 275 45.59 16.06 1.31
CA ALA A 275 45.50 17.21 0.43
C ALA A 275 44.63 18.29 1.09
N ALA A 276 45.31 19.35 1.49
CA ALA A 276 44.83 20.58 2.08
C ALA A 276 43.90 21.39 1.14
N PRO A 277 43.05 22.29 1.68
CA PRO A 277 42.12 23.12 0.91
C PRO A 277 42.81 24.36 0.29
N PRO A 278 42.33 24.89 -0.82
CA PRO A 278 42.84 26.18 -1.32
C PRO A 278 42.15 27.37 -0.69
N ALA A 279 42.96 28.40 -0.54
CA ALA A 279 42.77 29.63 0.16
C ALA A 279 41.68 30.54 -0.44
N THR A 280 41.04 31.24 0.49
CA THR A 280 40.35 32.52 0.35
C THR A 280 41.04 33.53 -0.55
N THR A 281 40.27 34.10 -1.47
CA THR A 281 40.62 35.39 -2.05
C THR A 281 39.47 36.35 -1.78
N GLN A 282 39.71 37.24 -0.81
CA GLN A 282 39.06 38.54 -0.66
C GLN A 282 39.57 39.44 -1.80
N ASP A 283 38.69 40.25 -2.29
CA ASP A 283 38.86 41.64 -2.71
C ASP A 283 38.33 41.90 -4.15
N SER A 284 37.25 42.59 -4.20
CA SER A 284 36.97 43.67 -5.15
C SER A 284 35.65 44.34 -4.79
N ARG A 285 35.72 45.18 -3.76
CA ARG A 285 34.83 46.34 -3.61
C ARG A 285 35.32 47.43 -4.56
N GLN A 286 34.38 48.17 -5.09
CA GLN A 286 34.49 49.48 -5.72
C GLN A 286 34.43 49.50 -7.27
N ALA A 287 33.31 49.96 -7.68
CA ALA A 287 33.07 50.99 -8.72
C ALA A 287 31.79 50.62 -9.50
N ARG A 288 30.69 51.26 -9.28
CA ARG A 288 30.21 52.49 -9.92
C ARG A 288 28.82 52.85 -9.42
N GLN A 289 28.82 53.83 -8.53
CA GLN A 289 27.80 54.87 -8.52
C GLN A 289 28.11 55.80 -9.70
N SER A 290 27.13 56.09 -10.51
CA SER A 290 26.83 57.38 -11.16
C SER A 290 26.13 57.12 -12.50
N SER A 291 24.89 57.38 -12.53
CA SER A 291 24.24 58.34 -13.41
C SER A 291 22.77 58.40 -13.01
N LEU A 292 22.57 59.44 -12.29
CA LEU A 292 21.37 60.18 -12.06
C LEU A 292 20.90 60.85 -13.34
N GLU A 293 19.57 61.12 -13.32
CA GLU A 293 18.89 62.28 -13.93
C GLU A 293 18.65 62.19 -15.44
N ASP A 294 17.44 62.22 -15.79
CA ASP A 294 16.61 63.26 -16.25
C ASP A 294 15.74 62.80 -17.44
N ASP A 295 14.53 63.16 -17.37
CA ASP A 295 13.48 63.52 -18.32
C ASP A 295 12.19 62.83 -17.93
N GLY A 296 11.15 63.44 -17.44
CA GLY A 296 10.58 64.77 -17.67
C GLY A 296 9.50 64.70 -18.74
N PHE A 297 8.25 64.62 -18.25
CA PHE A 297 7.06 65.27 -18.75
C PHE A 297 6.45 64.96 -20.13
N ASP A 298 5.14 64.85 -20.08
CA ASP A 298 4.07 65.08 -21.06
C ASP A 298 3.58 64.00 -22.02
N GLY A 299 2.24 63.84 -21.88
CA GLY A 299 1.37 63.29 -22.89
C GLY A 299 0.24 62.41 -22.33
#